data_0c8e74c09368b803be64f0abe736c8f9
#
_entry.id   0c8e74c09368b803be64f0abe736c8f9
#
_cell.length_a   1.000
_cell.length_b   1.000
_cell.length_c   1.000
_cell.angle_alpha   90.00
_cell.angle_beta   90.00
_cell.angle_gamma   90.00
#
_symmetry.space_group_name_H-M   'P 1'
#
loop_
_entity.id
_entity.type
_entity.pdbx_description
1 polymer ?
#
loop_
_entity_poly.entity_id
_entity_poly.type
_entity_poly.pdbx_seq_one_letter_code
_entity_poly.pdbx_strand_id
1 'polypeptide(L)'
;MDNNFILLIIFILCIFFWINFFSPTAKAKKEKRLQEEAKVKKHQLSIENQKKKKKALEKRKKQNELNEYLSKIRINKPGFILKAQIEFERDYKSTKNLSDFFGVDRSPLSCFGYVVGKTKGRSAKDRKIILEYSLCALIPDYFPKNYRNDWGDPFTLKRFNKIISHLTALADLRENRKNLEVAVGHWRTDAEWFSKYFHEKVRKLT
;
A
#
# COMPACT_ATOMS: atom_id res chain seq x y z
N MET A 1 -26.53 -49.34 -61.32
CA MET A 1 -25.30 -49.44 -60.50
C MET A 1 -25.38 -50.78 -59.80
N ASP A 2 -24.39 -51.66 -60.07
CA ASP A 2 -24.40 -53.01 -59.51
C ASP A 2 -24.22 -52.96 -57.99
N ASN A 3 -25.14 -53.64 -57.30
CA ASN A 3 -25.09 -53.76 -55.83
C ASN A 3 -23.71 -54.24 -55.34
N ASN A 4 -23.00 -55.00 -56.11
CA ASN A 4 -21.62 -55.48 -55.85
C ASN A 4 -20.60 -54.32 -55.79
N PHE A 5 -20.78 -53.28 -56.62
CA PHE A 5 -19.89 -52.12 -56.65
C PHE A 5 -20.06 -51.24 -55.37
N ILE A 6 -21.29 -51.12 -54.91
CA ILE A 6 -21.60 -50.37 -53.63
C ILE A 6 -21.00 -51.11 -52.42
N LEU A 7 -21.12 -52.42 -52.35
CA LEU A 7 -20.52 -53.25 -51.32
C LEU A 7 -19.00 -53.16 -51.29
N LEU A 8 -18.34 -53.13 -52.47
CA LEU A 8 -16.90 -52.98 -52.58
C LEU A 8 -16.44 -51.61 -52.04
N ILE A 9 -17.15 -50.52 -52.34
CA ILE A 9 -16.84 -49.17 -51.80
C ILE A 9 -16.99 -49.15 -50.30
N ILE A 10 -18.05 -49.68 -49.73
CA ILE A 10 -18.27 -49.77 -48.31
C ILE A 10 -17.14 -50.56 -47.63
N PHE A 11 -16.73 -51.66 -48.18
CA PHE A 11 -15.65 -52.49 -47.64
C PHE A 11 -14.30 -51.75 -47.64
N ILE A 12 -13.97 -51.05 -48.71
CA ILE A 12 -12.76 -50.20 -48.79
C ILE A 12 -12.80 -49.07 -47.74
N LEU A 13 -13.94 -48.43 -47.60
CA LEU A 13 -14.11 -47.39 -46.58
C LEU A 13 -13.98 -47.94 -45.15
N CYS A 14 -14.52 -49.13 -44.90
CA CYS A 14 -14.37 -49.81 -43.60
C CYS A 14 -12.89 -50.18 -43.29
N ILE A 15 -12.16 -50.68 -44.28
CA ILE A 15 -10.74 -50.98 -44.15
C ILE A 15 -9.93 -49.68 -43.90
N PHE A 16 -10.23 -48.61 -44.65
CA PHE A 16 -9.56 -47.32 -44.49
C PHE A 16 -9.83 -46.72 -43.10
N PHE A 17 -11.07 -46.83 -42.62
CA PHE A 17 -11.44 -46.43 -41.29
C PHE A 17 -10.75 -47.26 -40.20
N TRP A 18 -10.66 -48.59 -40.41
CA TRP A 18 -10.00 -49.50 -39.48
C TRP A 18 -8.49 -49.26 -39.40
N ILE A 19 -7.81 -49.03 -40.53
CA ILE A 19 -6.38 -48.72 -40.59
C ILE A 19 -6.08 -47.39 -39.92
N ASN A 20 -6.89 -46.36 -40.13
CA ASN A 20 -6.64 -45.02 -39.54
C ASN A 20 -7.02 -44.92 -38.08
N PHE A 21 -8.07 -45.64 -37.64
CA PHE A 21 -8.58 -45.52 -36.25
C PHE A 21 -7.98 -46.57 -35.30
N PHE A 22 -7.68 -47.76 -35.76
CA PHE A 22 -7.21 -48.88 -34.93
C PHE A 22 -5.75 -49.28 -35.17
N SER A 23 -5.04 -48.61 -36.07
CA SER A 23 -3.64 -48.91 -36.32
C SER A 23 -2.78 -48.65 -35.07
N PRO A 24 -1.89 -49.56 -34.68
CA PRO A 24 -0.98 -49.40 -33.54
C PRO A 24 -0.15 -48.11 -33.63
N THR A 25 0.17 -47.69 -34.86
CA THR A 25 0.93 -46.45 -35.14
C THR A 25 0.13 -45.16 -34.80
N ALA A 26 -1.20 -45.14 -35.03
CA ALA A 26 -2.06 -44.03 -34.68
C ALA A 26 -2.20 -43.90 -33.17
N LYS A 27 -2.35 -44.99 -32.42
CA LYS A 27 -2.37 -45.00 -30.95
C LYS A 27 -1.05 -44.53 -30.38
N ALA A 28 0.07 -45.03 -30.83
CA ALA A 28 1.40 -44.61 -30.37
C ALA A 28 1.68 -43.13 -30.64
N LYS A 29 1.23 -42.58 -31.77
CA LYS A 29 1.37 -41.16 -32.10
C LYS A 29 0.51 -40.27 -31.18
N LYS A 30 -0.71 -40.73 -30.83
CA LYS A 30 -1.60 -40.04 -29.89
C LYS A 30 -1.02 -40.03 -28.48
N GLU A 31 -0.47 -41.15 -28.01
CA GLU A 31 0.19 -41.22 -26.70
C GLU A 31 1.41 -40.31 -26.60
N LYS A 32 2.27 -40.30 -27.63
CA LYS A 32 3.42 -39.37 -27.65
C LYS A 32 2.98 -37.90 -27.56
N ARG A 33 1.93 -37.49 -28.30
CA ARG A 33 1.39 -36.12 -28.21
C ARG A 33 0.88 -35.81 -26.80
N LEU A 34 0.12 -36.70 -26.17
CA LEU A 34 -0.37 -36.52 -24.81
C LEU A 34 0.77 -36.40 -23.78
N GLN A 35 1.85 -37.18 -23.96
CA GLN A 35 3.03 -37.10 -23.12
C GLN A 35 3.79 -35.76 -23.29
N GLU A 36 3.91 -35.29 -24.53
CA GLU A 36 4.52 -33.96 -24.79
C GLU A 36 3.69 -32.82 -24.22
N GLU A 37 2.37 -32.84 -24.39
CA GLU A 37 1.46 -31.85 -23.80
C GLU A 37 1.54 -31.86 -22.25
N ALA A 38 1.62 -33.05 -21.64
CA ALA A 38 1.79 -33.17 -20.18
C ALA A 38 3.13 -32.60 -19.72
N LYS A 39 4.23 -32.83 -20.47
CA LYS A 39 5.55 -32.24 -20.17
C LYS A 39 5.51 -30.70 -20.26
N VAL A 40 4.89 -30.17 -21.32
CA VAL A 40 4.76 -28.71 -21.51
C VAL A 40 3.95 -28.10 -20.39
N LYS A 41 2.80 -28.69 -20.01
CA LYS A 41 1.98 -28.24 -18.89
C LYS A 41 2.75 -28.26 -17.56
N LYS A 42 3.50 -29.34 -17.30
CA LYS A 42 4.34 -29.44 -16.08
C LYS A 42 5.43 -28.37 -16.04
N HIS A 43 6.05 -28.07 -17.18
CA HIS A 43 7.05 -27.02 -17.29
C HIS A 43 6.45 -25.62 -17.08
N GLN A 44 5.30 -25.34 -17.69
CA GLN A 44 4.57 -24.07 -17.49
C GLN A 44 4.18 -23.87 -16.03
N LEU A 45 3.66 -24.90 -15.36
CA LEU A 45 3.31 -24.84 -13.94
C LEU A 45 4.54 -24.59 -13.06
N SER A 46 5.69 -25.19 -13.40
CA SER A 46 6.96 -24.94 -12.70
C SER A 46 7.40 -23.48 -12.83
N ILE A 47 7.34 -22.90 -14.02
CA ILE A 47 7.67 -21.48 -14.26
C ILE A 47 6.72 -20.56 -13.48
N GLU A 48 5.42 -20.85 -13.49
CA GLU A 48 4.44 -20.05 -12.74
C GLU A 48 4.70 -20.10 -11.23
N ASN A 49 4.99 -21.29 -10.70
CA ASN A 49 5.33 -21.45 -9.29
C ASN A 49 6.62 -20.72 -8.91
N GLN A 50 7.64 -20.72 -9.77
CA GLN A 50 8.86 -19.94 -9.56
C GLN A 50 8.57 -18.44 -9.56
N LYS A 51 7.74 -17.94 -10.48
CA LYS A 51 7.32 -16.52 -10.51
C LYS A 51 6.56 -16.13 -9.23
N LYS A 52 5.65 -17.00 -8.75
CA LYS A 52 4.92 -16.78 -7.49
C LYS A 52 5.87 -16.73 -6.29
N LYS A 53 6.84 -17.67 -6.20
CA LYS A 53 7.85 -17.68 -5.13
C LYS A 53 8.72 -16.42 -5.16
N LYS A 54 9.17 -15.97 -6.34
CA LYS A 54 9.97 -14.74 -6.48
C LYS A 54 9.20 -13.51 -6.01
N LYS A 55 7.92 -13.35 -6.43
CA LYS A 55 7.05 -12.25 -5.98
C LYS A 55 6.82 -12.27 -4.45
N ALA A 56 6.61 -13.46 -3.88
CA ALA A 56 6.42 -13.60 -2.44
C ALA A 56 7.69 -13.23 -1.65
N LEU A 57 8.86 -13.60 -2.15
CA LEU A 57 10.15 -13.24 -1.54
C LEU A 57 10.40 -11.72 -1.60
N GLU A 58 10.11 -11.10 -2.74
CA GLU A 58 10.23 -9.65 -2.90
C GLU A 58 9.30 -8.89 -1.95
N LYS A 59 8.04 -9.34 -1.84
CA LYS A 59 7.09 -8.78 -0.88
C LYS A 59 7.57 -8.91 0.56
N ARG A 60 8.16 -10.06 0.94
CA ARG A 60 8.75 -10.26 2.28
C ARG A 60 9.92 -9.32 2.55
N LYS A 61 10.80 -9.13 1.57
CA LYS A 61 11.94 -8.18 1.71
C LYS A 61 11.43 -6.76 1.96
N LYS A 62 10.50 -6.27 1.14
CA LYS A 62 9.88 -4.94 1.32
C LYS A 62 9.24 -4.79 2.71
N GLN A 63 8.51 -5.81 3.16
CA GLN A 63 7.87 -5.77 4.48
C GLN A 63 8.90 -5.70 5.62
N ASN A 64 10.02 -6.43 5.51
CA ASN A 64 11.09 -6.38 6.50
C ASN A 64 11.77 -5.01 6.53
N GLU A 65 12.08 -4.43 5.36
CA GLU A 65 12.64 -3.08 5.25
C GLU A 65 11.71 -2.03 5.87
N LEU A 66 10.41 -2.13 5.61
CA LEU A 66 9.40 -1.26 6.21
C LEU A 66 9.36 -1.42 7.74
N ASN A 67 9.33 -2.65 8.24
CA ASN A 67 9.29 -2.91 9.68
C ASN A 67 10.54 -2.38 10.40
N GLU A 68 11.71 -2.54 9.79
CA GLU A 68 12.96 -1.99 10.31
C GLU A 68 12.93 -0.47 10.34
N TYR A 69 12.48 0.17 9.28
CA TYR A 69 12.34 1.62 9.22
C TYR A 69 11.38 2.14 10.29
N LEU A 70 10.18 1.54 10.40
CA LEU A 70 9.19 1.91 11.41
C LEU A 70 9.72 1.74 12.84
N SER A 71 10.47 0.66 13.11
CA SER A 71 11.06 0.41 14.43
C SER A 71 12.10 1.47 14.79
N LYS A 72 12.97 1.84 13.85
CA LYS A 72 13.97 2.90 14.06
C LYS A 72 13.32 4.25 14.43
N ILE A 73 12.26 4.64 13.72
CA ILE A 73 11.55 5.89 14.00
C ILE A 73 10.86 5.85 15.37
N ARG A 74 10.28 4.73 15.77
CA ARG A 74 9.59 4.59 17.06
C ARG A 74 10.57 4.57 18.24
N ILE A 75 11.68 3.87 18.11
CA ILE A 75 12.71 3.79 19.17
C ILE A 75 13.38 5.16 19.39
N ASN A 76 13.69 5.85 18.30
CA ASN A 76 14.35 7.17 18.35
C ASN A 76 13.37 8.33 18.49
N LYS A 77 12.23 8.11 19.17
CA LYS A 77 11.24 9.15 19.42
C LYS A 77 11.84 10.31 20.22
N PRO A 78 11.86 11.55 19.68
CA PRO A 78 12.39 12.69 20.40
C PRO A 78 11.56 13.02 21.67
N GLY A 79 12.25 13.43 22.73
CA GLY A 79 11.59 13.74 24.01
C GLY A 79 10.52 14.83 23.91
N PHE A 80 10.67 15.78 22.98
CA PHE A 80 9.66 16.82 22.79
C PHE A 80 8.34 16.29 22.19
N ILE A 81 8.37 15.20 21.41
CA ILE A 81 7.15 14.52 20.92
C ILE A 81 6.46 13.81 22.08
N LEU A 82 7.22 13.14 22.95
CA LEU A 82 6.66 12.49 24.13
C LEU A 82 5.98 13.51 25.05
N LYS A 83 6.64 14.63 25.30
CA LYS A 83 6.09 15.73 26.11
C LYS A 83 4.77 16.24 25.50
N ALA A 84 4.75 16.51 24.21
CA ALA A 84 3.55 16.97 23.52
C ALA A 84 2.38 15.98 23.61
N GLN A 85 2.66 14.67 23.48
CA GLN A 85 1.62 13.64 23.64
C GLN A 85 1.04 13.61 25.06
N ILE A 86 1.88 13.72 26.08
CA ILE A 86 1.43 13.78 27.49
C ILE A 86 0.55 15.02 27.73
N GLU A 87 0.96 16.19 27.23
CA GLU A 87 0.19 17.43 27.34
C GLU A 87 -1.15 17.31 26.59
N PHE A 88 -1.16 16.79 25.38
CA PHE A 88 -2.36 16.58 24.59
C PHE A 88 -3.35 15.60 25.27
N GLU A 89 -2.85 14.48 25.81
CA GLU A 89 -3.65 13.50 26.52
C GLU A 89 -4.25 14.10 27.83
N ARG A 90 -3.50 14.92 28.56
CA ARG A 90 -3.98 15.63 29.72
C ARG A 90 -5.12 16.58 29.36
N ASP A 91 -4.96 17.37 28.28
CA ASP A 91 -5.98 18.29 27.80
C ASP A 91 -7.24 17.52 27.35
N TYR A 92 -7.06 16.38 26.64
CA TYR A 92 -8.16 15.49 26.27
C TYR A 92 -8.94 14.99 27.49
N LYS A 93 -8.25 14.49 28.53
CA LYS A 93 -8.88 13.98 29.74
C LYS A 93 -9.58 15.09 30.58
N SER A 94 -9.14 16.33 30.48
CA SER A 94 -9.75 17.47 31.15
C SER A 94 -10.96 18.08 30.41
N THR A 95 -11.17 17.69 29.15
CA THR A 95 -12.25 18.27 28.33
C THR A 95 -13.59 17.60 28.62
N LYS A 96 -14.59 18.40 29.01
CA LYS A 96 -15.93 17.92 29.36
C LYS A 96 -16.74 17.44 28.12
N ASN A 97 -16.57 18.09 26.98
CA ASN A 97 -17.25 17.76 25.73
C ASN A 97 -16.27 17.19 24.70
N LEU A 98 -16.23 15.87 24.58
CA LEU A 98 -15.29 15.16 23.69
C LEU A 98 -15.67 15.24 22.22
N SER A 99 -16.94 15.56 21.88
CA SER A 99 -17.38 15.62 20.48
C SER A 99 -16.64 16.71 19.70
N ASP A 100 -16.31 17.81 20.37
CA ASP A 100 -15.70 18.99 19.75
C ASP A 100 -14.18 19.05 19.97
N PHE A 101 -13.63 18.07 20.68
CA PHE A 101 -12.20 18.05 20.98
C PHE A 101 -11.34 17.85 19.73
N PHE A 102 -11.73 16.92 18.87
CA PHE A 102 -10.98 16.59 17.67
C PHE A 102 -11.42 17.42 16.47
N GLY A 103 -10.48 18.00 15.75
CA GLY A 103 -10.73 18.84 14.59
C GLY A 103 -9.46 19.21 13.85
N VAL A 104 -9.54 20.29 13.08
CA VAL A 104 -8.40 20.74 12.26
C VAL A 104 -7.23 21.18 13.15
N ASP A 105 -7.48 21.81 14.29
CA ASP A 105 -6.45 22.27 15.22
C ASP A 105 -5.99 21.20 16.21
N ARG A 106 -6.85 20.25 16.54
CA ARG A 106 -6.55 19.13 17.45
C ARG A 106 -6.49 17.81 16.70
N SER A 107 -5.44 17.67 15.92
CA SER A 107 -5.16 16.55 15.03
C SER A 107 -4.02 15.67 15.56
N PRO A 108 -3.74 14.52 14.94
CA PRO A 108 -2.54 13.75 15.24
C PRO A 108 -1.24 14.56 15.11
N LEU A 109 -1.16 15.52 14.18
CA LEU A 109 0.01 16.39 14.06
C LEU A 109 0.21 17.24 15.33
N SER A 110 -0.85 17.89 15.84
CA SER A 110 -0.77 18.66 17.09
C SER A 110 -0.50 17.77 18.30
N CYS A 111 -1.05 16.55 18.34
CA CYS A 111 -0.74 15.54 19.36
C CYS A 111 0.76 15.20 19.39
N PHE A 112 1.41 15.12 18.24
CA PHE A 112 2.86 14.89 18.15
C PHE A 112 3.68 16.19 18.31
N GLY A 113 3.03 17.30 18.60
CA GLY A 113 3.67 18.57 18.89
C GLY A 113 4.05 19.40 17.67
N TYR A 114 3.36 19.20 16.54
CA TYR A 114 3.52 20.05 15.35
C TYR A 114 2.89 21.42 15.63
N VAL A 115 3.74 22.43 15.72
CA VAL A 115 3.34 23.81 15.97
C VAL A 115 4.09 24.73 15.01
N VAL A 116 3.36 25.65 14.39
CA VAL A 116 3.87 26.66 13.45
C VAL A 116 3.68 28.07 13.98
N GLY A 117 4.30 29.05 13.36
CA GLY A 117 4.14 30.47 13.69
C GLY A 117 5.42 31.13 14.15
N LYS A 118 5.34 32.45 14.38
CA LYS A 118 6.51 33.28 14.67
C LYS A 118 7.06 33.10 16.08
N THR A 119 6.19 33.05 17.09
CA THR A 119 6.57 33.11 18.52
C THR A 119 6.65 31.74 19.18
N LYS A 120 5.73 30.84 18.87
CA LYS A 120 5.61 29.51 19.52
C LYS A 120 5.87 28.37 18.56
N GLY A 121 6.16 28.68 17.29
CA GLY A 121 6.43 27.67 16.26
C GLY A 121 7.73 26.90 16.51
N ARG A 122 7.74 25.64 16.17
CA ARG A 122 8.97 24.82 16.19
C ARG A 122 9.87 25.18 15.02
N SER A 123 11.16 24.85 15.17
CA SER A 123 12.11 24.97 14.07
C SER A 123 11.68 24.13 12.87
N ALA A 124 12.11 24.49 11.66
CA ALA A 124 11.84 23.70 10.46
C ALA A 124 12.35 22.25 10.59
N LYS A 125 13.49 22.06 11.26
CA LYS A 125 14.06 20.74 11.56
C LYS A 125 13.13 19.90 12.43
N ASP A 126 12.62 20.46 13.52
CA ASP A 126 11.73 19.74 14.44
C ASP A 126 10.39 19.42 13.77
N ARG A 127 9.83 20.35 12.98
CA ARG A 127 8.59 20.10 12.23
C ARG A 127 8.74 18.94 11.24
N LYS A 128 9.86 18.86 10.53
CA LYS A 128 10.18 17.74 9.63
C LYS A 128 10.25 16.40 10.36
N ILE A 129 10.89 16.37 11.53
CA ILE A 129 10.96 15.17 12.38
C ILE A 129 9.54 14.76 12.83
N ILE A 130 8.69 15.72 13.22
CA ILE A 130 7.30 15.43 13.63
C ILE A 130 6.49 14.87 12.46
N LEU A 131 6.63 15.40 11.25
CA LEU A 131 5.92 14.93 10.07
C LEU A 131 6.33 13.50 9.71
N GLU A 132 7.65 13.20 9.74
CA GLU A 132 8.15 11.84 9.57
C GLU A 132 7.62 10.89 10.64
N TYR A 133 7.66 11.31 11.91
CA TYR A 133 7.09 10.53 13.01
C TYR A 133 5.59 10.29 12.82
N SER A 134 4.84 11.31 12.41
CA SER A 134 3.40 11.24 12.17
C SER A 134 3.03 10.26 11.03
N LEU A 135 3.90 10.12 10.03
CA LEU A 135 3.74 9.12 8.98
C LEU A 135 3.89 7.70 9.53
N CYS A 136 4.82 7.50 10.48
CA CYS A 136 5.27 6.17 10.94
C CYS A 136 4.61 5.70 12.25
N ALA A 137 4.10 6.63 13.07
CA ALA A 137 3.58 6.32 14.38
C ALA A 137 2.12 5.84 14.35
N LEU A 138 1.76 5.04 15.35
CA LEU A 138 0.36 4.78 15.64
C LEU A 138 -0.28 6.04 16.24
N ILE A 139 -1.49 6.37 15.78
CA ILE A 139 -2.31 7.39 16.43
C ILE A 139 -2.82 6.81 17.73
N PRO A 140 -2.69 7.53 18.86
CA PRO A 140 -3.11 7.05 20.17
C PRO A 140 -4.59 6.60 20.22
N ASP A 141 -4.88 5.60 21.04
CA ASP A 141 -6.19 4.94 21.09
C ASP A 141 -7.32 5.85 21.65
N TYR A 142 -6.99 6.93 22.33
CA TYR A 142 -7.99 7.91 22.76
C TYR A 142 -8.56 8.76 21.61
N PHE A 143 -7.94 8.73 20.41
CA PHE A 143 -8.59 9.24 19.20
C PHE A 143 -9.73 8.31 18.77
N PRO A 144 -10.90 8.83 18.37
CA PRO A 144 -12.02 7.99 17.89
C PRO A 144 -11.60 7.07 16.75
N LYS A 145 -12.12 5.85 16.73
CA LYS A 145 -11.75 4.83 15.72
C LYS A 145 -11.99 5.29 14.28
N ASN A 146 -13.15 5.92 14.01
CA ASN A 146 -13.47 6.49 12.72
C ASN A 146 -12.45 7.56 12.29
N TYR A 147 -12.03 8.43 13.22
CA TYR A 147 -11.03 9.45 12.98
C TYR A 147 -9.65 8.85 12.70
N ARG A 148 -9.22 7.84 13.49
CA ARG A 148 -7.98 7.09 13.23
C ARG A 148 -7.99 6.41 11.87
N ASN A 149 -9.12 5.80 11.50
CA ASN A 149 -9.30 5.17 10.21
C ASN A 149 -9.23 6.17 9.05
N ASP A 150 -9.75 7.39 9.22
CA ASP A 150 -9.65 8.45 8.21
C ASP A 150 -8.20 8.88 7.96
N TRP A 151 -7.38 8.92 9.00
CA TRP A 151 -5.94 9.16 8.85
C TRP A 151 -5.20 8.00 8.19
N GLY A 152 -5.70 6.77 8.27
CA GLY A 152 -5.11 5.57 7.71
C GLY A 152 -4.00 4.96 8.59
N ASP A 153 -3.50 3.81 8.17
CA ASP A 153 -2.44 3.09 8.88
C ASP A 153 -1.05 3.74 8.72
N PRO A 154 -0.13 3.48 9.63
CA PRO A 154 1.25 3.96 9.53
C PRO A 154 1.89 3.62 8.18
N PHE A 155 2.60 4.59 7.62
CA PHE A 155 3.36 4.47 6.38
C PHE A 155 2.56 3.99 5.17
N THR A 156 1.29 4.40 5.06
CA THR A 156 0.45 4.14 3.89
C THR A 156 0.27 5.39 3.03
N LEU A 157 -0.06 5.21 1.75
CA LEU A 157 -0.43 6.33 0.87
C LEU A 157 -1.62 7.13 1.43
N LYS A 158 -2.56 6.46 2.09
CA LYS A 158 -3.69 7.13 2.76
C LYS A 158 -3.19 8.10 3.83
N ARG A 159 -2.31 7.65 4.73
CA ARG A 159 -1.71 8.48 5.79
C ARG A 159 -0.89 9.62 5.19
N PHE A 160 -0.08 9.32 4.19
CA PHE A 160 0.72 10.32 3.48
C PHE A 160 -0.15 11.43 2.88
N ASN A 161 -1.18 11.06 2.11
CA ASN A 161 -2.10 12.03 1.50
C ASN A 161 -2.88 12.82 2.55
N LYS A 162 -3.28 12.16 3.66
CA LYS A 162 -4.00 12.83 4.76
C LYS A 162 -3.15 13.89 5.45
N ILE A 163 -1.86 13.63 5.66
CA ILE A 163 -0.95 14.64 6.23
C ILE A 163 -0.85 15.85 5.30
N ILE A 164 -0.64 15.64 4.00
CA ILE A 164 -0.54 16.74 3.03
C ILE A 164 -1.84 17.55 2.99
N SER A 165 -2.98 16.88 2.81
CA SER A 165 -4.28 17.55 2.73
C SER A 165 -4.61 18.33 4.01
N HIS A 166 -4.19 17.82 5.16
CA HIS A 166 -4.38 18.50 6.44
C HIS A 166 -3.52 19.79 6.55
N LEU A 167 -2.26 19.73 6.14
CA LEU A 167 -1.38 20.92 6.12
C LEU A 167 -1.89 21.96 5.12
N THR A 168 -2.32 21.54 3.95
CA THR A 168 -2.92 22.43 2.93
C THR A 168 -4.20 23.07 3.46
N ALA A 169 -5.10 22.28 4.04
CA ALA A 169 -6.34 22.82 4.63
C ALA A 169 -6.07 23.81 5.76
N LEU A 170 -5.05 23.59 6.61
CA LEU A 170 -4.62 24.55 7.62
C LEU A 170 -4.16 25.87 7.01
N ALA A 171 -3.41 25.83 5.92
CA ALA A 171 -2.93 27.01 5.21
C ALA A 171 -4.11 27.78 4.57
N ASP A 172 -4.96 27.09 3.83
CA ASP A 172 -6.07 27.69 3.07
C ASP A 172 -7.13 28.33 4.00
N LEU A 173 -7.50 27.63 5.09
CA LEU A 173 -8.44 28.17 6.08
C LEU A 173 -7.96 29.45 6.79
N ARG A 174 -6.66 29.74 6.73
CA ARG A 174 -6.04 30.86 7.46
C ARG A 174 -5.29 31.83 6.57
N GLU A 175 -5.36 31.67 5.25
CA GLU A 175 -4.64 32.48 4.27
C GLU A 175 -4.88 33.99 4.44
N ASN A 176 -6.12 34.37 4.71
CA ASN A 176 -6.53 35.78 4.81
C ASN A 176 -6.40 36.36 6.23
N ARG A 177 -5.78 35.64 7.18
CA ARG A 177 -5.60 36.11 8.55
C ARG A 177 -4.24 36.78 8.70
N LYS A 178 -4.24 38.13 8.80
CA LYS A 178 -3.03 39.00 8.88
C LYS A 178 -1.97 38.58 9.91
N ASN A 179 -2.35 37.90 11.00
CA ASN A 179 -1.40 37.51 12.07
C ASN A 179 -0.88 36.07 11.87
N LEU A 180 -1.28 35.35 10.81
CA LEU A 180 -0.92 33.96 10.56
C LEU A 180 -0.09 33.75 9.29
N GLU A 181 0.36 34.80 8.64
CA GLU A 181 1.15 34.73 7.38
C GLU A 181 2.36 33.80 7.51
N VAL A 182 3.12 33.92 8.61
CA VAL A 182 4.27 33.03 8.88
C VAL A 182 3.83 31.58 9.06
N ALA A 183 2.72 31.34 9.73
CA ALA A 183 2.18 29.98 9.94
C ALA A 183 1.70 29.40 8.62
N VAL A 184 1.01 30.16 7.79
CA VAL A 184 0.57 29.77 6.43
C VAL A 184 1.77 29.39 5.58
N GLY A 185 2.81 30.21 5.58
CA GLY A 185 4.07 29.90 4.88
C GLY A 185 4.70 28.60 5.36
N HIS A 186 4.73 28.35 6.67
CA HIS A 186 5.25 27.12 7.24
C HIS A 186 4.44 25.89 6.79
N TRP A 187 3.09 25.91 6.83
CA TRP A 187 2.26 24.79 6.40
C TRP A 187 2.47 24.45 4.93
N ARG A 188 2.51 25.44 4.04
CA ARG A 188 2.75 25.26 2.61
C ARG A 188 4.13 24.67 2.33
N THR A 189 5.17 25.24 2.92
CA THR A 189 6.56 24.76 2.76
C THR A 189 6.71 23.35 3.29
N ASP A 190 6.12 23.04 4.44
CA ASP A 190 6.20 21.71 5.06
C ASP A 190 5.41 20.67 4.24
N ALA A 191 4.24 21.01 3.69
CA ALA A 191 3.48 20.13 2.79
C ALA A 191 4.25 19.82 1.51
N GLU A 192 4.85 20.83 0.89
CA GLU A 192 5.67 20.66 -0.30
C GLU A 192 6.90 19.79 -0.04
N TRP A 193 7.67 20.10 1.03
CA TRP A 193 8.81 19.29 1.43
C TRP A 193 8.42 17.84 1.70
N PHE A 194 7.34 17.61 2.46
CA PHE A 194 6.87 16.29 2.84
C PHE A 194 6.45 15.48 1.61
N SER A 195 5.69 16.10 0.70
CA SER A 195 5.29 15.51 -0.56
C SER A 195 6.51 15.08 -1.39
N LYS A 196 7.46 15.95 -1.59
CA LYS A 196 8.67 15.69 -2.38
C LYS A 196 9.55 14.59 -1.77
N TYR A 197 9.72 14.60 -0.43
CA TYR A 197 10.66 13.70 0.25
C TYR A 197 10.11 12.30 0.48
N PHE A 198 8.83 12.14 0.79
CA PHE A 198 8.25 10.86 1.17
C PHE A 198 7.46 10.15 0.09
N HIS A 199 7.02 10.83 -0.97
CA HIS A 199 6.21 10.23 -2.02
C HIS A 199 6.81 8.94 -2.59
N GLU A 200 8.05 9.01 -3.06
CA GLU A 200 8.73 7.85 -3.63
C GLU A 200 9.05 6.76 -2.59
N LYS A 201 9.34 7.16 -1.35
CA LYS A 201 9.65 6.22 -0.27
C LYS A 201 8.42 5.42 0.13
N VAL A 202 7.27 6.07 0.29
CA VAL A 202 6.00 5.39 0.59
C VAL A 202 5.61 4.47 -0.56
N ARG A 203 5.67 4.96 -1.81
CA ARG A 203 5.32 4.17 -3.00
C ARG A 203 6.20 2.92 -3.20
N LYS A 204 7.48 2.98 -2.84
CA LYS A 204 8.39 1.84 -2.99
C LYS A 204 8.18 0.74 -1.94
N LEU A 205 7.79 1.10 -0.73
CA LEU A 205 7.69 0.18 0.41
C LEU A 205 6.26 -0.33 0.65
N THR A 206 5.24 0.31 0.09
CA THR A 206 3.84 -0.15 0.12
C THR A 206 3.44 -0.79 -1.21
#